data_177161d9ee5e9319d0ecd6410e414ad7
#
_entry.id   177161d9ee5e9319d0ecd6410e414ad7
#
_cell.length_a   1.000
_cell.length_b   1.000
_cell.length_c   1.000
_cell.angle_alpha   90.00
_cell.angle_beta   90.00
_cell.angle_gamma   90.00
#
_symmetry.space_group_name_H-M   'P 1'
#
loop_
_entity.id
_entity.type
_entity.pdbx_description
1 polymer ?
#
loop_
_entity_poly.entity_id
_entity_poly.type
_entity_poly.pdbx_seq_one_letter_code
_entity_poly.pdbx_strand_id
1 'polypeptide(L)'
;MATLETGAGASTIVFAAAGCDHEAITPNASEEARIRAACDARGIDSSRVAFRIGPSQEVLPTWQQRTLDVVLIDGAHGFPYPVVDWWFIVPHVRVGGLVLLDDAYLPAVGSIVDFVRQSPAWELERPVSFRTAVVRKVRDEPPPFDAGAAGSHGRMRFGYLPLRKRAVASSRQRLFSTRAGLWLAVKARERRR
;
A
#
# COMPACT_ATOMS: atom_id res chain seq x y z
N MET A 1 18.68 7.73 -5.29
CA MET A 1 17.31 7.17 -5.30
C MET A 1 16.81 7.26 -3.88
N ALA A 2 15.64 7.88 -3.66
CA ALA A 2 15.03 8.02 -2.34
C ALA A 2 14.13 6.81 -2.06
N THR A 3 14.39 6.11 -0.96
CA THR A 3 13.70 4.86 -0.65
C THR A 3 13.27 4.81 0.82
N LEU A 4 12.22 4.03 1.11
CA LEU A 4 11.73 3.81 2.45
C LEU A 4 11.28 2.36 2.60
N GLU A 5 11.54 1.77 3.78
CA GLU A 5 10.93 0.49 4.14
C GLU A 5 10.30 0.53 5.54
N THR A 6 9.21 -0.22 5.69
CA THR A 6 8.72 -0.64 7.00
C THR A 6 9.20 -2.05 7.26
N GLY A 7 9.79 -2.27 8.44
CA GLY A 7 10.69 -3.36 8.71
C GLY A 7 12.15 -2.95 8.46
N ALA A 8 13.09 -3.71 8.94
CA ALA A 8 14.51 -3.55 8.66
C ALA A 8 15.21 -4.91 8.70
N GLY A 9 16.15 -5.13 7.79
CA GLY A 9 16.83 -6.43 7.72
C GLY A 9 17.78 -6.57 6.53
N ALA A 10 17.68 -7.67 5.82
CA ALA A 10 18.51 -7.93 4.64
C ALA A 10 18.21 -6.94 3.50
N SER A 11 16.98 -6.49 3.37
CA SER A 11 16.55 -5.47 2.40
C SER A 11 17.28 -4.15 2.61
N THR A 12 17.42 -3.71 3.87
CA THR A 12 18.18 -2.49 4.23
C THR A 12 19.61 -2.55 3.73
N ILE A 13 20.26 -3.71 3.85
CA ILE A 13 21.63 -3.92 3.36
C ILE A 13 21.67 -3.79 1.82
N VAL A 14 20.65 -4.31 1.11
CA VAL A 14 20.54 -4.19 -0.34
C VAL A 14 20.35 -2.73 -0.76
N PHE A 15 19.50 -1.97 -0.09
CA PHE A 15 19.33 -0.54 -0.36
C PHE A 15 20.62 0.26 -0.08
N ALA A 16 21.35 -0.06 1.00
CA ALA A 16 22.64 0.53 1.29
C ALA A 16 23.66 0.22 0.17
N ALA A 17 23.79 -1.05 -0.22
CA ALA A 17 24.68 -1.47 -1.29
C ALA A 17 24.37 -0.81 -2.65
N ALA A 18 23.11 -0.50 -2.90
CA ALA A 18 22.66 0.25 -4.07
C ALA A 18 22.91 1.77 -3.96
N GLY A 19 23.47 2.26 -2.86
CA GLY A 19 23.75 3.68 -2.62
C GLY A 19 22.49 4.54 -2.50
N CYS A 20 21.37 3.94 -2.07
CA CYS A 20 20.11 4.66 -1.90
C CYS A 20 20.18 5.64 -0.71
N ASP A 21 19.46 6.73 -0.83
CA ASP A 21 19.08 7.58 0.29
C ASP A 21 17.87 6.92 0.96
N HIS A 22 18.15 6.09 1.97
CA HIS A 22 17.21 5.10 2.49
C HIS A 22 16.76 5.41 3.91
N GLU A 23 15.46 5.25 4.17
CA GLU A 23 14.91 5.27 5.52
C GLU A 23 14.31 3.90 5.87
N ALA A 24 14.73 3.33 6.99
CA ALA A 24 14.21 2.08 7.53
C ALA A 24 13.47 2.35 8.86
N ILE A 25 12.21 1.92 8.92
CA ILE A 25 11.36 2.05 10.12
C ILE A 25 11.27 0.69 10.79
N THR A 26 11.75 0.57 12.03
CA THR A 26 11.73 -0.68 12.79
C THR A 26 11.46 -0.44 14.27
N PRO A 27 10.63 -1.28 14.93
CA PRO A 27 10.43 -1.17 16.38
C PRO A 27 11.64 -1.67 17.19
N ASN A 28 12.59 -2.36 16.55
CA ASN A 28 13.72 -2.98 17.22
C ASN A 28 15.01 -2.15 17.06
N ALA A 29 15.37 -1.38 18.09
CA ALA A 29 16.58 -0.55 18.08
C ALA A 29 17.88 -1.32 17.83
N SER A 30 17.94 -2.62 18.18
CA SER A 30 19.14 -3.42 17.97
C SER A 30 19.39 -3.77 16.48
N GLU A 31 18.40 -3.59 15.62
CA GLU A 31 18.53 -3.86 14.20
C GLU A 31 19.48 -2.89 13.51
N GLU A 32 19.46 -1.61 13.87
CA GLU A 32 20.39 -0.63 13.34
C GLU A 32 21.84 -1.07 13.50
N ALA A 33 22.25 -1.40 14.74
CA ALA A 33 23.62 -1.81 15.01
C ALA A 33 24.01 -3.11 14.25
N ARG A 34 23.09 -4.08 14.18
CA ARG A 34 23.29 -5.34 13.44
C ARG A 34 23.47 -5.08 11.94
N ILE A 35 22.62 -4.23 11.35
CA ILE A 35 22.66 -3.93 9.92
C ILE A 35 23.92 -3.15 9.58
N ARG A 36 24.28 -2.13 10.38
CA ARG A 36 25.53 -1.39 10.16
C ARG A 36 26.76 -2.30 10.23
N ALA A 37 26.85 -3.14 11.28
CA ALA A 37 27.94 -4.11 11.38
C ALA A 37 27.97 -5.10 10.19
N ALA A 38 26.79 -5.51 9.68
CA ALA A 38 26.69 -6.38 8.52
C ALA A 38 27.12 -5.68 7.21
N CYS A 39 26.87 -4.38 7.08
CA CYS A 39 27.36 -3.55 5.99
C CYS A 39 28.87 -3.40 6.06
N ASP A 40 29.41 -3.03 7.23
CA ASP A 40 30.84 -2.84 7.44
C ASP A 40 31.64 -4.11 7.10
N ALA A 41 31.16 -5.28 7.57
CA ALA A 41 31.76 -6.57 7.27
C ALA A 41 31.79 -6.93 5.78
N ARG A 42 31.02 -6.22 4.95
CA ARG A 42 30.92 -6.41 3.50
C ARG A 42 31.51 -5.24 2.70
N GLY A 43 32.05 -4.23 3.37
CA GLY A 43 32.54 -3.00 2.73
C GLY A 43 31.43 -2.17 2.08
N ILE A 44 30.21 -2.26 2.61
CA ILE A 44 29.04 -1.50 2.13
C ILE A 44 28.92 -0.23 2.95
N ASP A 45 28.89 0.94 2.28
CA ASP A 45 28.65 2.21 2.94
C ASP A 45 27.17 2.34 3.35
N SER A 46 26.91 2.38 4.64
CA SER A 46 25.58 2.58 5.24
C SER A 46 25.32 4.00 5.73
N SER A 47 26.18 4.96 5.41
CA SER A 47 26.06 6.35 5.88
C SER A 47 24.77 7.05 5.41
N ARG A 48 24.21 6.60 4.29
CA ARG A 48 22.97 7.10 3.70
C ARG A 48 21.71 6.36 4.16
N VAL A 49 21.84 5.48 5.15
CA VAL A 49 20.71 4.78 5.76
C VAL A 49 20.34 5.47 7.07
N ALA A 50 19.15 6.02 7.12
CA ALA A 50 18.56 6.57 8.35
C ALA A 50 17.60 5.53 8.96
N PHE A 51 17.72 5.30 10.27
CA PHE A 51 16.81 4.45 11.02
C PHE A 51 15.83 5.29 11.82
N ARG A 52 14.55 4.90 11.76
CA ARG A 52 13.47 5.42 12.60
C ARG A 52 13.01 4.32 13.54
N ILE A 53 13.35 4.48 14.81
CA ILE A 53 13.06 3.45 15.81
C ILE A 53 11.65 3.68 16.36
N GLY A 54 10.80 2.70 16.15
CA GLY A 54 9.39 2.67 16.58
C GLY A 54 8.53 1.84 15.65
N PRO A 55 7.34 1.44 16.10
CA PRO A 55 6.36 0.79 15.23
C PRO A 55 5.90 1.76 14.14
N SER A 56 5.72 1.28 12.91
CA SER A 56 5.43 2.11 11.73
C SER A 56 4.19 2.98 11.90
N GLN A 57 3.14 2.47 12.55
CA GLN A 57 1.90 3.22 12.82
C GLN A 57 2.08 4.42 13.78
N GLU A 58 3.18 4.47 14.54
CA GLU A 58 3.52 5.58 15.42
C GLU A 58 4.51 6.55 14.76
N VAL A 59 5.41 6.03 13.94
CA VAL A 59 6.45 6.81 13.25
C VAL A 59 5.87 7.55 12.04
N LEU A 60 5.11 6.86 11.20
CA LEU A 60 4.61 7.40 9.92
C LEU A 60 3.73 8.66 10.04
N PRO A 61 2.87 8.83 11.06
CA PRO A 61 2.09 10.05 11.23
C PRO A 61 2.91 11.33 11.41
N THR A 62 4.14 11.20 11.91
CA THR A 62 5.07 12.32 12.17
C THR A 62 6.29 12.31 11.25
N TRP A 63 6.32 11.37 10.30
CA TRP A 63 7.42 11.24 9.36
C TRP A 63 7.56 12.49 8.46
N GLN A 64 8.80 12.96 8.29
CA GLN A 64 9.08 14.04 7.35
C GLN A 64 8.90 13.56 5.92
N GLN A 65 7.80 13.95 5.33
CA GLN A 65 7.36 13.53 4.01
C GLN A 65 8.36 13.99 2.94
N ARG A 66 8.75 13.05 2.08
CA ARG A 66 9.57 13.30 0.89
C ARG A 66 9.10 12.44 -0.26
N THR A 67 9.43 12.86 -1.48
CA THR A 67 9.14 12.06 -2.67
C THR A 67 9.98 10.78 -2.68
N LEU A 68 9.33 9.63 -2.89
CA LEU A 68 9.94 8.31 -2.87
C LEU A 68 9.96 7.69 -4.27
N ASP A 69 11.09 7.06 -4.60
CA ASP A 69 11.27 6.28 -5.83
C ASP A 69 10.83 4.83 -5.64
N VAL A 70 11.22 4.23 -4.51
CA VAL A 70 10.91 2.83 -4.17
C VAL A 70 10.57 2.72 -2.70
N VAL A 71 9.54 1.94 -2.42
CA VAL A 71 9.08 1.61 -1.07
C VAL A 71 9.02 0.10 -0.91
N LEU A 72 9.38 -0.40 0.27
CA LEU A 72 9.13 -1.78 0.69
C LEU A 72 8.25 -1.77 1.94
N ILE A 73 7.08 -2.40 1.85
CA ILE A 73 6.20 -2.66 2.99
C ILE A 73 6.44 -4.09 3.43
N ASP A 74 7.22 -4.26 4.50
CA ASP A 74 7.66 -5.52 5.07
C ASP A 74 7.73 -5.46 6.62
N GLY A 75 6.81 -4.67 7.21
CA GLY A 75 6.68 -4.51 8.64
C GLY A 75 5.77 -5.57 9.27
N ALA A 76 4.83 -5.15 10.11
CA ALA A 76 3.85 -6.05 10.72
C ALA A 76 2.81 -6.49 9.68
N HIS A 77 2.64 -7.81 9.48
CA HIS A 77 1.75 -8.38 8.47
C HIS A 77 0.30 -8.62 8.95
N GLY A 78 0.02 -8.38 10.22
CA GLY A 78 -1.34 -8.45 10.78
C GLY A 78 -2.21 -7.27 10.33
N PHE A 79 -3.53 -7.51 10.11
CA PHE A 79 -4.46 -6.39 9.87
C PHE A 79 -4.58 -5.50 11.12
N PRO A 80 -4.57 -4.16 11.01
CA PRO A 80 -4.58 -3.36 9.77
C PRO A 80 -3.22 -2.83 9.30
N TYR A 81 -2.10 -3.23 9.92
CA TYR A 81 -0.80 -2.57 9.81
C TYR A 81 -0.31 -2.35 8.37
N PRO A 82 -0.30 -3.33 7.45
CA PRO A 82 0.15 -3.06 6.07
C PRO A 82 -0.71 -2.02 5.34
N VAL A 83 -2.01 -1.96 5.67
CA VAL A 83 -2.95 -0.98 5.10
C VAL A 83 -2.67 0.41 5.66
N VAL A 84 -2.28 0.50 6.93
CA VAL A 84 -1.87 1.77 7.57
C VAL A 84 -0.56 2.26 6.96
N ASP A 85 0.42 1.38 6.79
CA ASP A 85 1.69 1.71 6.12
C ASP A 85 1.43 2.21 4.70
N TRP A 86 0.63 1.48 3.91
CA TRP A 86 0.20 1.90 2.59
C TRP A 86 -0.43 3.30 2.61
N TRP A 87 -1.35 3.55 3.52
CA TRP A 87 -2.06 4.82 3.62
C TRP A 87 -1.13 6.02 3.83
N PHE A 88 -0.14 5.89 4.72
CA PHE A 88 0.78 6.99 5.01
C PHE A 88 1.86 7.17 3.96
N ILE A 89 2.36 6.10 3.33
CA ILE A 89 3.53 6.13 2.47
C ILE A 89 3.19 6.43 1.01
N VAL A 90 2.14 5.80 0.50
CA VAL A 90 1.81 5.77 -0.93
C VAL A 90 1.52 7.14 -1.56
N PRO A 91 0.94 8.12 -0.85
CA PRO A 91 0.80 9.48 -1.39
C PRO A 91 2.12 10.12 -1.80
N HIS A 92 3.23 9.69 -1.19
CA HIS A 92 4.56 10.23 -1.41
C HIS A 92 5.38 9.48 -2.47
N VAL A 93 4.89 8.36 -2.97
CA VAL A 93 5.49 7.65 -4.11
C VAL A 93 5.24 8.45 -5.38
N ARG A 94 6.30 8.79 -6.11
CA ARG A 94 6.15 9.51 -7.38
C ARG A 94 5.48 8.66 -8.45
N VAL A 95 4.93 9.28 -9.47
CA VAL A 95 4.50 8.57 -10.68
C VAL A 95 5.73 7.89 -11.33
N GLY A 96 5.59 6.63 -11.68
CA GLY A 96 6.67 5.74 -12.12
C GLY A 96 7.43 5.05 -10.98
N GLY A 97 7.18 5.44 -9.71
CA GLY A 97 7.77 4.80 -8.54
C GLY A 97 7.17 3.43 -8.26
N LEU A 98 7.89 2.64 -7.46
CA LEU A 98 7.55 1.26 -7.15
C LEU A 98 7.22 1.07 -5.66
N VAL A 99 6.23 0.24 -5.38
CA VAL A 99 5.98 -0.30 -4.05
C VAL A 99 6.09 -1.82 -4.09
N LEU A 100 6.94 -2.36 -3.23
CA LEU A 100 7.09 -3.79 -3.00
C LEU A 100 6.27 -4.14 -1.75
N LEU A 101 5.43 -5.16 -1.86
CA LEU A 101 4.58 -5.66 -0.80
C LEU A 101 5.04 -7.06 -0.46
N ASP A 102 5.74 -7.24 0.65
CA ASP A 102 6.15 -8.59 1.04
C ASP A 102 5.00 -9.34 1.71
N ASP A 103 5.11 -10.66 1.72
CA ASP A 103 4.07 -11.58 2.18
C ASP A 103 2.68 -11.30 1.57
N ALA A 104 2.64 -10.97 0.27
CA ALA A 104 1.44 -10.62 -0.48
C ALA A 104 0.35 -11.72 -0.48
N TYR A 105 0.67 -12.94 -0.09
CA TYR A 105 -0.27 -14.05 0.11
C TYR A 105 -1.07 -13.95 1.42
N LEU A 106 -0.59 -13.17 2.40
CA LEU A 106 -1.31 -12.95 3.65
C LEU A 106 -2.53 -12.04 3.46
N PRO A 107 -3.65 -12.30 4.16
CA PRO A 107 -4.91 -11.59 3.89
C PRO A 107 -4.83 -10.07 3.98
N ALA A 108 -4.07 -9.53 4.93
CA ALA A 108 -3.94 -8.09 5.11
C ALA A 108 -3.21 -7.42 3.93
N VAL A 109 -2.07 -7.99 3.52
CA VAL A 109 -1.28 -7.50 2.36
C VAL A 109 -2.01 -7.80 1.05
N GLY A 110 -2.61 -8.99 0.92
CA GLY A 110 -3.43 -9.37 -0.22
C GLY A 110 -4.59 -8.42 -0.49
N SER A 111 -5.14 -7.78 0.55
CA SER A 111 -6.18 -6.76 0.38
C SER A 111 -5.68 -5.52 -0.37
N ILE A 112 -4.42 -5.14 -0.19
CA ILE A 112 -3.77 -4.06 -0.94
C ILE A 112 -3.58 -4.48 -2.40
N VAL A 113 -3.13 -5.71 -2.65
CA VAL A 113 -2.99 -6.24 -4.02
C VAL A 113 -4.33 -6.29 -4.74
N ASP A 114 -5.40 -6.68 -4.05
CA ASP A 114 -6.76 -6.65 -4.59
C ASP A 114 -7.22 -5.22 -4.93
N PHE A 115 -6.88 -4.25 -4.10
CA PHE A 115 -7.13 -2.83 -4.36
C PHE A 115 -6.35 -2.35 -5.60
N VAL A 116 -5.06 -2.60 -5.65
CA VAL A 116 -4.17 -2.22 -6.77
C VAL A 116 -4.69 -2.74 -8.11
N ARG A 117 -5.12 -4.01 -8.17
CA ARG A 117 -5.69 -4.61 -9.41
C ARG A 117 -6.93 -3.89 -9.92
N GLN A 118 -7.59 -3.12 -9.11
CA GLN A 118 -8.84 -2.43 -9.42
C GLN A 118 -8.65 -0.91 -9.55
N SER A 119 -7.55 -0.39 -9.04
CA SER A 119 -7.22 1.03 -9.14
C SER A 119 -6.57 1.34 -10.49
N PRO A 120 -7.05 2.36 -11.22
CA PRO A 120 -6.42 2.80 -12.46
C PRO A 120 -5.13 3.59 -12.22
N ALA A 121 -4.78 3.86 -10.97
CA ALA A 121 -3.56 4.60 -10.60
C ALA A 121 -2.34 3.68 -10.46
N TRP A 122 -2.55 2.37 -10.48
CA TRP A 122 -1.53 1.37 -10.21
C TRP A 122 -1.50 0.28 -11.27
N GLU A 123 -0.31 -0.24 -11.53
CA GLU A 123 -0.08 -1.43 -12.35
C GLU A 123 0.65 -2.48 -11.51
N LEU A 124 0.14 -3.72 -11.55
CA LEU A 124 0.82 -4.86 -10.96
C LEU A 124 1.92 -5.31 -11.91
N GLU A 125 3.16 -5.20 -11.48
CA GLU A 125 4.32 -5.66 -12.22
C GLU A 125 4.43 -7.19 -12.18
N ARG A 126 5.32 -7.73 -13.03
CA ARG A 126 5.65 -9.15 -12.97
C ARG A 126 6.20 -9.49 -11.58
N PRO A 127 5.65 -10.47 -10.86
CA PRO A 127 6.10 -10.78 -9.51
C PRO A 127 7.55 -11.25 -9.50
N VAL A 128 8.32 -10.76 -8.55
CA VAL A 128 9.72 -11.18 -8.31
C VAL A 128 9.76 -12.56 -7.65
N SER A 129 8.78 -12.83 -6.77
CA SER A 129 8.60 -14.11 -6.09
C SER A 129 7.11 -14.38 -5.85
N PHE A 130 6.77 -15.57 -5.36
CA PHE A 130 5.39 -15.86 -4.95
C PHE A 130 4.98 -15.07 -3.68
N ARG A 131 5.96 -14.57 -2.93
CA ARG A 131 5.73 -13.81 -1.69
C ARG A 131 5.55 -12.32 -1.95
N THR A 132 6.32 -11.74 -2.85
CA THR A 132 6.47 -10.30 -2.99
C THR A 132 5.76 -9.80 -4.24
N ALA A 133 4.72 -9.00 -4.06
CA ALA A 133 4.09 -8.27 -5.15
C ALA A 133 4.82 -6.94 -5.38
N VAL A 134 5.00 -6.58 -6.64
CA VAL A 134 5.58 -5.30 -7.05
C VAL A 134 4.52 -4.51 -7.80
N VAL A 135 4.30 -3.28 -7.37
CA VAL A 135 3.30 -2.40 -7.98
C VAL A 135 3.92 -1.08 -8.38
N ARG A 136 3.55 -0.58 -9.54
CA ARG A 136 4.02 0.70 -10.10
C ARG A 136 2.91 1.74 -10.01
N LYS A 137 3.23 2.91 -9.51
CA LYS A 137 2.34 4.06 -9.59
C LYS A 137 2.36 4.64 -11.01
N VAL A 138 1.23 4.61 -11.72
CA VAL A 138 1.15 5.11 -13.11
C VAL A 138 0.52 6.49 -13.20
N ARG A 139 -0.25 6.89 -12.18
CA ARG A 139 -0.80 8.24 -12.02
C ARG A 139 -1.16 8.51 -10.56
N ASP A 140 -1.43 9.76 -10.23
CA ASP A 140 -1.93 10.10 -8.90
C ASP A 140 -3.36 9.58 -8.70
N GLU A 141 -3.62 9.14 -7.48
CA GLU A 141 -4.98 8.76 -7.09
C GLU A 141 -5.86 10.01 -6.92
N PRO A 142 -7.14 9.91 -7.26
CA PRO A 142 -8.07 10.98 -6.96
C PRO A 142 -8.18 11.17 -5.44
N PRO A 143 -8.54 12.40 -4.96
CA PRO A 143 -8.75 12.65 -3.55
C PRO A 143 -9.71 11.63 -2.93
N PRO A 144 -9.43 11.13 -1.72
CA PRO A 144 -10.18 10.03 -1.10
C PRO A 144 -11.66 10.37 -0.81
N PHE A 145 -12.02 11.64 -0.83
CA PHE A 145 -13.39 12.13 -0.62
C PHE A 145 -14.16 12.41 -1.91
N ASP A 146 -13.55 12.18 -3.08
CA ASP A 146 -14.28 12.26 -4.33
C ASP A 146 -15.30 11.10 -4.41
N ALA A 147 -16.58 11.45 -4.58
CA ALA A 147 -17.65 10.46 -4.72
C ALA A 147 -17.43 9.52 -5.92
N GLY A 148 -16.68 9.98 -6.93
CA GLY A 148 -16.24 9.17 -8.07
C GLY A 148 -15.22 8.11 -7.69
N ALA A 149 -14.34 8.37 -6.72
CA ALA A 149 -13.34 7.43 -6.25
C ALA A 149 -13.96 6.21 -5.56
N ALA A 150 -15.03 6.40 -4.80
CA ALA A 150 -15.73 5.30 -4.12
C ALA A 150 -16.31 4.25 -5.09
N GLY A 151 -16.63 4.64 -6.32
CA GLY A 151 -17.15 3.76 -7.37
C GLY A 151 -16.06 3.05 -8.19
N SER A 152 -14.81 3.50 -8.13
CA SER A 152 -13.70 2.96 -8.93
C SER A 152 -13.04 1.74 -8.29
N HIS A 153 -13.26 1.47 -7.00
CA HIS A 153 -12.54 0.47 -6.22
C HIS A 153 -13.32 -0.86 -6.10
N GLY A 154 -13.73 -1.39 -7.21
CA GLY A 154 -14.04 -2.79 -7.32
C GLY A 154 -15.47 -3.23 -6.96
N ARG A 155 -15.68 -4.51 -7.10
CA ARG A 155 -16.97 -5.15 -6.84
C ARG A 155 -17.27 -5.15 -5.35
N MET A 156 -18.40 -4.58 -4.95
CA MET A 156 -18.90 -4.71 -3.59
C MET A 156 -18.98 -6.18 -3.18
N ARG A 157 -18.35 -6.53 -2.05
CA ARG A 157 -18.35 -7.90 -1.54
C ARG A 157 -19.49 -8.05 -0.52
N PHE A 158 -20.51 -8.81 -0.86
CA PHE A 158 -21.64 -9.09 0.02
C PHE A 158 -21.47 -10.38 0.83
N GLY A 159 -20.22 -10.87 0.97
CA GLY A 159 -19.91 -12.12 1.68
C GLY A 159 -20.43 -12.21 3.10
N TYR A 160 -20.52 -11.07 3.79
CA TYR A 160 -21.06 -10.94 5.15
C TYR A 160 -22.59 -11.07 5.26
N LEU A 161 -23.30 -11.02 4.12
CA LEU A 161 -24.75 -11.16 4.10
C LEU A 161 -25.16 -12.64 3.98
N PRO A 162 -26.29 -13.07 4.57
CA PRO A 162 -26.88 -14.37 4.30
C PRO A 162 -27.15 -14.57 2.80
N LEU A 163 -27.05 -15.82 2.31
CA LEU A 163 -27.11 -16.16 0.86
C LEU A 163 -28.30 -15.51 0.15
N ARG A 164 -29.49 -15.53 0.75
CA ARG A 164 -30.70 -14.92 0.15
C ARG A 164 -30.56 -13.40 -0.07
N LYS A 165 -29.87 -12.70 0.85
CA LYS A 165 -29.62 -11.25 0.74
C LYS A 165 -28.50 -10.91 -0.23
N ARG A 166 -27.53 -11.83 -0.44
CA ARG A 166 -26.44 -11.64 -1.42
C ARG A 166 -26.94 -11.52 -2.85
N ALA A 167 -27.91 -12.36 -3.24
CA ALA A 167 -28.48 -12.32 -4.59
C ALA A 167 -29.14 -10.97 -4.88
N VAL A 168 -29.95 -10.47 -3.93
CA VAL A 168 -30.60 -9.16 -4.07
C VAL A 168 -29.61 -8.01 -4.08
N ALA A 169 -28.58 -8.03 -3.22
CA ALA A 169 -27.55 -7.00 -3.16
C ALA A 169 -26.71 -6.99 -4.46
N SER A 170 -26.33 -8.15 -4.97
CA SER A 170 -25.59 -8.27 -6.24
C SER A 170 -26.39 -7.81 -7.45
N SER A 171 -27.70 -8.08 -7.48
CA SER A 171 -28.59 -7.60 -8.54
C SER A 171 -28.74 -6.08 -8.52
N ARG A 172 -28.90 -5.50 -7.32
CA ARG A 172 -28.91 -4.04 -7.14
C ARG A 172 -27.60 -3.38 -7.55
N GLN A 173 -26.46 -3.97 -7.20
CA GLN A 173 -25.15 -3.46 -7.62
C GLN A 173 -25.02 -3.40 -9.15
N ARG A 174 -25.42 -4.47 -9.85
CA ARG A 174 -25.39 -4.50 -11.32
C ARG A 174 -26.27 -3.41 -11.94
N LEU A 175 -27.43 -3.12 -11.33
CA LEU A 175 -28.32 -2.05 -11.76
C LEU A 175 -27.66 -0.67 -11.56
N PHE A 176 -27.05 -0.43 -10.40
CA PHE A 176 -26.41 0.86 -10.08
C PHE A 176 -25.06 1.08 -10.76
N SER A 177 -24.41 0.05 -11.28
CA SER A 177 -23.19 0.19 -12.09
C SER A 177 -23.46 0.67 -13.53
N THR A 178 -24.72 0.80 -13.92
CA THR A 178 -25.10 1.40 -15.21
C THR A 178 -25.42 2.88 -15.06
N ARG A 179 -25.12 3.70 -16.11
CA ARG A 179 -25.48 5.13 -16.13
C ARG A 179 -26.98 5.38 -15.86
N ALA A 180 -27.84 4.52 -16.38
CA ALA A 180 -29.29 4.58 -16.14
C ALA A 180 -29.67 4.28 -14.70
N GLY A 181 -29.03 3.29 -14.07
CA GLY A 181 -29.26 2.94 -12.68
C GLY A 181 -28.81 4.01 -11.69
N LEU A 182 -27.68 4.68 -11.97
CA LEU A 182 -27.22 5.83 -11.18
C LEU A 182 -28.22 7.00 -11.25
N TRP A 183 -28.72 7.31 -12.44
CA TRP A 183 -29.72 8.34 -12.66
C TRP A 183 -31.03 8.05 -11.91
N LEU A 184 -31.50 6.81 -11.95
CA LEU A 184 -32.69 6.39 -11.22
C LEU A 184 -32.51 6.49 -9.70
N ALA A 185 -31.31 6.16 -9.16
CA ALA A 185 -31.02 6.28 -7.74
C ALA A 185 -31.01 7.73 -7.26
N VAL A 186 -30.44 8.63 -8.05
CA VAL A 186 -30.44 10.08 -7.75
C VAL A 186 -31.87 10.62 -7.73
N LYS A 187 -32.69 10.35 -8.76
CA LYS A 187 -34.09 10.76 -8.80
C LYS A 187 -34.94 10.19 -7.66
N ALA A 188 -34.71 8.95 -7.25
CA ALA A 188 -35.42 8.36 -6.13
C ALA A 188 -35.07 9.02 -4.78
N ARG A 189 -33.85 9.57 -4.66
CA ARG A 189 -33.40 10.30 -3.47
C ARG A 189 -33.98 11.70 -3.40
N GLU A 190 -34.10 12.38 -4.54
CA GLU A 190 -34.73 13.71 -4.67
C GLU A 190 -36.24 13.69 -4.30
N ARG A 191 -36.94 12.58 -4.61
CA ARG A 191 -38.37 12.41 -4.27
C ARG A 191 -38.65 12.07 -2.79
N ARG A 192 -37.59 11.82 -2.00
CA ARG A 192 -37.72 11.48 -0.55
C ARG A 192 -37.30 12.65 0.36
N ARG A 193 -36.91 13.76 -0.22
CA ARG A 193 -36.67 15.04 0.45
C ARG A 193 -37.84 15.98 0.18
#